data_376f5d7acefa44f2fdee1292275d1af8
#
_entry.id   376f5d7acefa44f2fdee1292275d1af8
#
_cell.length_a   1.000
_cell.length_b   1.000
_cell.length_c   1.000
_cell.angle_alpha   90.00
_cell.angle_beta   90.00
_cell.angle_gamma   90.00
#
_symmetry.space_group_name_H-M   'P 1'
#
loop_
_entity.id
_entity.type
_entity.pdbx_description
1 polymer ?
#
loop_
_entity_poly.entity_id
_entity_poly.type
_entity_poly.pdbx_seq_one_letter_code
_entity_poly.pdbx_strand_id
1 'polypeptide(L)'
;MTYGDIYLIPVPIGNLGDITLRALELLKKAELIACEDTRVTSFLLQRYKIPVPQLISFHKFNEKQREGILFKHLESGKDLMIVSDAGSPAISDPAENIVKDAIAKGIKVFALPGASAVLPALSVSGFTTRQFQFVGFLPQKSKKRRENLQQIAEYPYTTVIYEAPHRILKLLKELYSACGDRKICICREISKLYEEHIYTTLEEINKNPSLIIKGEFCLVLDGQKIKGESEKESEDLTENELIDYITSALDIGLKTREICEIVCLMSSLSARDAYKLVIKTKREKEK
;
A
#
# COMPACT_ATOMS: atom_id res chain seq x y z
N MET A 1 32.68 -18.92 5.74
CA MET A 1 32.00 -18.63 7.03
C MET A 1 30.52 -18.75 6.79
N THR A 2 29.80 -19.48 7.61
CA THR A 2 28.33 -19.56 7.57
C THR A 2 27.79 -18.49 8.49
N TYR A 3 27.20 -17.45 7.93
CA TYR A 3 26.47 -16.45 8.70
C TYR A 3 25.16 -17.04 9.25
N GLY A 4 24.66 -16.51 10.35
CA GLY A 4 23.27 -16.65 10.73
C GLY A 4 22.34 -15.86 9.80
N ASP A 5 21.05 -16.10 9.88
CA ASP A 5 20.04 -15.46 9.05
C ASP A 5 19.41 -14.24 9.76
N ILE A 6 18.87 -13.29 9.00
CA ILE A 6 18.09 -12.15 9.51
C ILE A 6 16.60 -12.44 9.35
N TYR A 7 15.83 -12.20 10.41
CA TYR A 7 14.38 -12.29 10.40
C TYR A 7 13.76 -10.93 10.71
N LEU A 8 13.03 -10.35 9.75
CA LEU A 8 12.21 -9.17 9.93
C LEU A 8 10.84 -9.63 10.47
N ILE A 9 10.53 -9.28 11.71
CA ILE A 9 9.37 -9.78 12.41
C ILE A 9 8.37 -8.65 12.64
N PRO A 10 7.22 -8.64 11.95
CA PRO A 10 6.15 -7.70 12.21
C PRO A 10 5.58 -7.87 13.62
N VAL A 11 5.33 -6.76 14.27
CA VAL A 11 4.73 -6.68 15.61
C VAL A 11 3.39 -5.93 15.55
N PRO A 12 2.50 -6.12 16.53
CA PRO A 12 1.19 -5.47 16.53
C PRO A 12 1.25 -3.95 16.37
N ILE A 13 0.26 -3.39 15.69
CA ILE A 13 0.08 -1.94 15.52
C ILE A 13 -0.91 -1.33 16.54
N GLY A 14 -1.28 -2.07 17.55
CA GLY A 14 -2.21 -1.63 18.60
C GLY A 14 -3.09 -2.73 19.17
N ASN A 15 -3.25 -3.85 18.47
CA ASN A 15 -3.98 -5.03 18.93
C ASN A 15 -3.03 -6.23 19.03
N LEU A 16 -2.83 -6.71 20.25
CA LEU A 16 -1.95 -7.87 20.50
C LEU A 16 -2.37 -9.12 19.71
N GLY A 17 -3.67 -9.27 19.39
CA GLY A 17 -4.19 -10.38 18.58
C GLY A 17 -3.64 -10.46 17.15
N ASP A 18 -3.02 -9.40 16.64
CA ASP A 18 -2.52 -9.33 15.25
C ASP A 18 -1.12 -9.91 15.08
N ILE A 19 -0.49 -10.39 16.15
CA ILE A 19 0.79 -11.09 16.01
C ILE A 19 0.58 -12.49 15.41
N THR A 20 1.48 -12.89 14.53
CA THR A 20 1.41 -14.25 13.97
C THR A 20 2.01 -15.28 14.89
N LEU A 21 1.50 -16.52 14.84
CA LEU A 21 2.08 -17.65 15.59
C LEU A 21 3.55 -17.84 15.25
N ARG A 22 3.94 -17.72 13.97
CA ARG A 22 5.32 -17.83 13.51
C ARG A 22 6.22 -16.73 14.08
N ALA A 23 5.71 -15.51 14.23
CA ALA A 23 6.43 -14.43 14.90
C ALA A 23 6.72 -14.77 16.36
N LEU A 24 5.71 -15.27 17.09
CA LEU A 24 5.88 -15.70 18.49
C LEU A 24 6.90 -16.84 18.64
N GLU A 25 6.88 -17.80 17.73
CA GLU A 25 7.84 -18.92 17.75
C GLU A 25 9.29 -18.45 17.54
N LEU A 26 9.52 -17.52 16.60
CA LEU A 26 10.85 -16.96 16.36
C LEU A 26 11.31 -16.07 17.52
N LEU A 27 10.43 -15.24 18.06
CA LEU A 27 10.75 -14.40 19.21
C LEU A 27 11.10 -15.23 20.46
N LYS A 28 10.48 -16.40 20.66
CA LYS A 28 10.83 -17.33 21.75
C LYS A 28 12.22 -17.94 21.61
N LYS A 29 12.71 -18.08 20.37
CA LYS A 29 14.03 -18.68 20.07
C LYS A 29 15.13 -17.62 19.93
N ALA A 30 14.77 -16.33 19.96
CA ALA A 30 15.70 -15.24 19.74
C ALA A 30 16.76 -15.18 20.84
N GLU A 31 18.04 -15.15 20.46
CA GLU A 31 19.14 -14.81 21.37
C GLU A 31 19.40 -13.30 21.37
N LEU A 32 19.23 -12.65 20.21
CA LEU A 32 19.40 -11.22 20.01
C LEU A 32 18.24 -10.64 19.18
N ILE A 33 17.69 -9.53 19.67
CA ILE A 33 16.72 -8.75 18.93
C ILE A 33 17.24 -7.31 18.76
N ALA A 34 17.34 -6.85 17.53
CA ALA A 34 17.52 -5.44 17.21
C ALA A 34 16.12 -4.77 17.13
N CYS A 35 15.92 -3.68 17.86
CA CYS A 35 14.62 -3.01 17.98
C CYS A 35 14.79 -1.48 18.10
N GLU A 36 13.79 -0.69 17.72
CA GLU A 36 13.85 0.77 17.84
C GLU A 36 13.93 1.21 19.30
N ASP A 37 12.94 0.80 20.10
CA ASP A 37 12.90 1.05 21.55
C ASP A 37 12.86 -0.27 22.32
N THR A 38 13.94 -0.53 23.07
CA THR A 38 14.07 -1.76 23.88
C THR A 38 12.99 -1.89 24.96
N ARG A 39 12.40 -0.78 25.42
CA ARG A 39 11.33 -0.73 26.43
C ARG A 39 10.03 -1.24 25.83
N VAL A 40 9.70 -0.77 24.61
CA VAL A 40 8.51 -1.21 23.86
C VAL A 40 8.60 -2.70 23.56
N THR A 41 9.73 -3.14 23.02
CA THR A 41 9.97 -4.57 22.72
C THR A 41 9.93 -5.44 23.97
N SER A 42 10.57 -5.01 25.08
CA SER A 42 10.55 -5.74 26.34
C SER A 42 9.12 -5.90 26.88
N PHE A 43 8.32 -4.83 26.84
CA PHE A 43 6.92 -4.86 27.23
C PHE A 43 6.11 -5.83 26.35
N LEU A 44 6.32 -5.80 25.03
CA LEU A 44 5.67 -6.71 24.09
C LEU A 44 5.97 -8.20 24.44
N LEU A 45 7.25 -8.53 24.61
CA LEU A 45 7.68 -9.90 24.95
C LEU A 45 7.05 -10.36 26.27
N GLN A 46 7.02 -9.50 27.30
CA GLN A 46 6.38 -9.80 28.58
C GLN A 46 4.88 -10.09 28.43
N ARG A 47 4.16 -9.34 27.58
CA ARG A 47 2.74 -9.59 27.31
C ARG A 47 2.48 -10.98 26.75
N TYR A 48 3.39 -11.49 25.92
CA TYR A 48 3.31 -12.85 25.37
C TYR A 48 4.01 -13.90 26.25
N LYS A 49 4.48 -13.53 27.45
CA LYS A 49 5.20 -14.43 28.37
C LYS A 49 6.45 -15.05 27.71
N ILE A 50 7.14 -14.27 26.89
CA ILE A 50 8.40 -14.65 26.24
C ILE A 50 9.54 -14.11 27.11
N PRO A 51 10.54 -14.95 27.50
CA PRO A 51 11.74 -14.47 28.16
C PRO A 51 12.43 -13.40 27.30
N VAL A 52 12.82 -12.31 27.93
CA VAL A 52 13.46 -11.21 27.20
C VAL A 52 14.90 -11.59 26.87
N PRO A 53 15.27 -11.74 25.57
CA PRO A 53 16.64 -12.03 25.16
C PRO A 53 17.50 -10.77 25.25
N GLN A 54 18.73 -10.81 24.70
CA GLN A 54 19.51 -9.60 24.54
C GLN A 54 18.79 -8.65 23.56
N LEU A 55 18.50 -7.42 24.00
CA LEU A 55 17.93 -6.36 23.17
C LEU A 55 18.99 -5.33 22.82
N ILE A 56 19.07 -4.95 21.55
CA ILE A 56 19.92 -3.86 21.08
C ILE A 56 19.04 -2.78 20.46
N SER A 57 19.11 -1.57 21.01
CA SER A 57 18.47 -0.42 20.39
C SER A 57 19.13 -0.12 19.05
N PHE A 58 18.32 -0.13 17.98
CA PHE A 58 18.72 0.08 16.59
C PHE A 58 17.73 1.01 15.92
N HIS A 59 18.12 2.27 15.77
CA HIS A 59 17.30 3.32 15.22
C HIS A 59 18.14 4.27 14.37
N LYS A 60 17.52 5.13 13.59
CA LYS A 60 18.13 6.04 12.62
C LYS A 60 19.38 6.82 13.13
N PHE A 61 19.46 7.11 14.42
CA PHE A 61 20.55 7.90 15.00
C PHE A 61 21.74 7.07 15.49
N ASN A 62 21.58 5.73 15.69
CA ASN A 62 22.64 4.87 16.19
C ASN A 62 23.01 3.72 15.24
N GLU A 63 22.35 3.61 14.10
CA GLU A 63 22.45 2.54 13.12
C GLU A 63 23.90 2.17 12.80
N LYS A 64 24.69 3.13 12.34
CA LYS A 64 26.10 2.93 12.00
C LYS A 64 26.98 2.41 13.15
N GLN A 65 26.68 2.81 14.40
CA GLN A 65 27.44 2.35 15.57
C GLN A 65 27.07 0.92 15.97
N ARG A 66 25.79 0.54 15.76
CA ARG A 66 25.26 -0.76 16.15
C ARG A 66 25.45 -1.85 15.11
N GLU A 67 25.56 -1.47 13.86
CA GLU A 67 25.74 -2.37 12.71
C GLU A 67 26.88 -3.36 12.92
N GLY A 68 28.06 -2.91 13.35
CA GLY A 68 29.21 -3.77 13.63
C GLY A 68 28.95 -4.84 14.69
N ILE A 69 28.11 -4.56 15.69
CA ILE A 69 27.73 -5.52 16.74
C ILE A 69 26.77 -6.57 16.15
N LEU A 70 25.80 -6.13 15.33
CA LEU A 70 24.82 -7.02 14.72
C LEU A 70 25.48 -7.96 13.72
N PHE A 71 26.41 -7.46 12.89
CA PHE A 71 27.16 -8.32 11.97
C PHE A 71 28.08 -9.31 12.68
N LYS A 72 28.76 -8.92 13.77
CA LYS A 72 29.54 -9.88 14.59
C LYS A 72 28.69 -11.02 15.14
N HIS A 73 27.43 -10.72 15.53
CA HIS A 73 26.51 -11.77 15.97
C HIS A 73 26.18 -12.73 14.81
N LEU A 74 25.87 -12.21 13.62
CA LEU A 74 25.63 -13.01 12.42
C LEU A 74 26.86 -13.83 11.99
N GLU A 75 28.06 -13.27 12.10
CA GLU A 75 29.34 -13.93 11.82
C GLU A 75 29.62 -15.11 12.74
N SER A 76 29.04 -15.13 13.94
CA SER A 76 29.09 -16.26 14.85
C SER A 76 28.15 -17.43 14.49
N GLY A 77 27.43 -17.33 13.36
CA GLY A 77 26.45 -18.30 12.87
C GLY A 77 25.10 -18.24 13.58
N LYS A 78 24.81 -17.16 14.31
CA LYS A 78 23.57 -16.95 15.07
C LYS A 78 22.61 -16.04 14.35
N ASP A 79 21.32 -16.37 14.44
CA ASP A 79 20.25 -15.60 13.80
C ASP A 79 19.98 -14.26 14.50
N LEU A 80 19.64 -13.24 13.73
CA LEU A 80 19.26 -11.92 14.20
C LEU A 80 17.79 -11.67 13.92
N MET A 81 17.01 -11.36 14.97
CA MET A 81 15.64 -10.89 14.83
C MET A 81 15.63 -9.34 14.82
N ILE A 82 14.88 -8.77 13.91
CA ILE A 82 14.66 -7.31 13.82
C ILE A 82 13.17 -7.03 13.97
N VAL A 83 12.83 -6.15 14.89
CA VAL A 83 11.46 -5.66 15.12
C VAL A 83 11.45 -4.13 15.09
N SER A 84 10.34 -3.55 14.65
CA SER A 84 10.01 -2.14 14.84
C SER A 84 9.19 -1.93 16.10
N ASP A 85 8.89 -0.69 16.47
CA ASP A 85 7.99 -0.42 17.61
C ASP A 85 6.54 -0.78 17.28
N ALA A 86 6.15 -0.74 15.99
CA ALA A 86 4.84 -1.15 15.50
C ALA A 86 4.89 -1.54 14.02
N GLY A 87 4.20 -2.62 13.65
CA GLY A 87 4.08 -3.06 12.26
C GLY A 87 5.31 -3.81 11.74
N SER A 88 5.56 -3.67 10.44
CA SER A 88 6.58 -4.42 9.70
C SER A 88 7.91 -3.67 9.67
N PRO A 89 9.02 -4.26 10.13
CA PRO A 89 10.36 -3.67 10.02
C PRO A 89 10.77 -3.38 8.57
N ALA A 90 11.65 -2.41 8.36
CA ALA A 90 12.14 -1.89 7.09
C ALA A 90 11.07 -1.16 6.25
N ILE A 91 9.86 -0.92 6.81
CA ILE A 91 8.80 -0.14 6.15
C ILE A 91 8.62 1.17 6.92
N SER A 92 9.22 2.25 6.45
CA SER A 92 9.28 3.57 7.11
C SER A 92 10.05 3.57 8.43
N ASP A 93 10.97 2.63 8.62
CA ASP A 93 11.84 2.49 9.78
C ASP A 93 13.33 2.24 9.37
N PRO A 94 14.29 2.27 10.31
CA PRO A 94 15.72 2.25 10.00
C PRO A 94 16.29 0.91 9.52
N ALA A 95 15.55 -0.17 9.49
CA ALA A 95 16.09 -1.50 9.13
C ALA A 95 16.46 -1.64 7.63
N GLU A 96 16.15 -0.65 6.79
CA GLU A 96 16.44 -0.69 5.34
C GLU A 96 17.94 -0.87 5.05
N ASN A 97 18.81 -0.15 5.74
CA ASN A 97 20.26 -0.16 5.46
C ASN A 97 20.90 -1.50 5.87
N ILE A 98 20.58 -2.02 7.06
CA ILE A 98 21.14 -3.31 7.50
C ILE A 98 20.69 -4.47 6.60
N VAL A 99 19.47 -4.42 6.08
CA VAL A 99 18.97 -5.39 5.09
C VAL A 99 19.79 -5.31 3.80
N LYS A 100 20.01 -4.11 3.29
CA LYS A 100 20.84 -3.88 2.09
C LYS A 100 22.24 -4.43 2.26
N ASP A 101 22.88 -4.12 3.39
CA ASP A 101 24.26 -4.54 3.67
C ASP A 101 24.38 -6.04 3.93
N ALA A 102 23.38 -6.64 4.56
CA ALA A 102 23.29 -8.09 4.74
C ALA A 102 23.19 -8.82 3.38
N ILE A 103 22.33 -8.36 2.49
CA ILE A 103 22.19 -8.91 1.14
C ILE A 103 23.52 -8.80 0.37
N ALA A 104 24.21 -7.66 0.46
CA ALA A 104 25.51 -7.44 -0.17
C ALA A 104 26.60 -8.41 0.38
N LYS A 105 26.46 -8.88 1.61
CA LYS A 105 27.35 -9.87 2.25
C LYS A 105 26.91 -11.33 2.01
N GLY A 106 25.83 -11.57 1.25
CA GLY A 106 25.30 -12.91 1.01
C GLY A 106 24.55 -13.52 2.20
N ILE A 107 24.17 -12.71 3.19
CA ILE A 107 23.37 -13.14 4.34
C ILE A 107 21.90 -13.23 3.91
N LYS A 108 21.23 -14.31 4.31
CA LYS A 108 19.81 -14.48 4.00
C LYS A 108 18.95 -13.60 4.91
N VAL A 109 17.96 -12.96 4.30
CA VAL A 109 17.00 -12.11 4.99
C VAL A 109 15.59 -12.67 4.74
N PHE A 110 14.88 -12.98 5.81
CA PHE A 110 13.50 -13.46 5.78
C PHE A 110 12.57 -12.41 6.36
N ALA A 111 11.56 -12.00 5.62
CA ALA A 111 10.47 -11.16 6.13
C ALA A 111 9.24 -12.03 6.41
N LEU A 112 8.67 -11.88 7.60
CA LEU A 112 7.42 -12.55 7.93
C LEU A 112 6.24 -11.71 7.46
N PRO A 113 5.17 -12.32 6.92
CA PRO A 113 3.88 -11.68 6.83
C PRO A 113 3.38 -11.29 8.22
N GLY A 114 2.73 -10.14 8.36
CA GLY A 114 2.20 -9.72 9.65
C GLY A 114 1.53 -8.36 9.62
N ALA A 115 1.36 -7.77 10.80
CA ALA A 115 0.65 -6.53 11.00
C ALA A 115 1.24 -5.37 10.18
N SER A 116 0.35 -4.62 9.57
CA SER A 116 0.66 -3.42 8.78
C SER A 116 -0.58 -2.53 8.77
N ALA A 117 -0.44 -1.21 8.79
CA ALA A 117 -1.57 -0.31 8.63
C ALA A 117 -1.88 -0.03 7.15
N VAL A 118 -0.92 -0.24 6.24
CA VAL A 118 -1.08 0.04 4.79
C VAL A 118 -2.15 -0.83 4.16
N LEU A 119 -2.04 -2.16 4.32
CA LEU A 119 -2.94 -3.09 3.67
C LEU A 119 -4.39 -3.02 4.20
N PRO A 120 -4.64 -2.97 5.52
CA PRO A 120 -5.99 -2.77 6.04
C PRO A 120 -6.60 -1.44 5.56
N ALA A 121 -5.87 -0.32 5.63
CA ALA A 121 -6.36 0.96 5.14
C ALA A 121 -6.75 0.90 3.65
N LEU A 122 -5.89 0.30 2.82
CA LEU A 122 -6.14 0.13 1.40
C LEU A 122 -7.38 -0.75 1.14
N SER A 123 -7.53 -1.85 1.90
CA SER A 123 -8.63 -2.80 1.75
C SER A 123 -9.99 -2.19 2.10
N VAL A 124 -10.06 -1.28 3.06
CA VAL A 124 -11.30 -0.61 3.48
C VAL A 124 -11.58 0.67 2.72
N SER A 125 -10.62 1.20 1.96
CA SER A 125 -10.75 2.51 1.30
C SER A 125 -11.86 2.58 0.25
N GLY A 126 -12.19 1.44 -0.39
CA GLY A 126 -13.10 1.40 -1.53
C GLY A 126 -12.51 1.90 -2.85
N PHE A 127 -11.20 2.20 -2.88
CA PHE A 127 -10.50 2.66 -4.08
C PHE A 127 -9.82 1.49 -4.81
N THR A 128 -9.30 1.74 -6.02
CA THR A 128 -8.59 0.69 -6.76
C THR A 128 -7.32 0.26 -6.02
N THR A 129 -7.14 -1.05 -5.88
CA THR A 129 -5.97 -1.66 -5.24
C THR A 129 -5.03 -2.33 -6.24
N ARG A 130 -5.37 -2.31 -7.54
CA ARG A 130 -4.55 -2.95 -8.59
C ARG A 130 -3.18 -2.31 -8.72
N GLN A 131 -3.14 -0.98 -8.61
CA GLN A 131 -1.91 -0.19 -8.58
C GLN A 131 -2.03 0.87 -7.50
N PHE A 132 -1.03 0.95 -6.64
CA PHE A 132 -0.96 1.97 -5.60
C PHE A 132 0.50 2.28 -5.26
N GLN A 133 0.71 3.42 -4.63
CA GLN A 133 1.97 3.77 -4.00
C GLN A 133 1.81 3.96 -2.50
N PHE A 134 2.86 3.64 -1.76
CA PHE A 134 2.99 3.99 -0.36
C PHE A 134 4.13 4.98 -0.19
N VAL A 135 3.85 6.15 0.36
CA VAL A 135 4.84 7.24 0.51
C VAL A 135 5.32 7.45 1.95
N GLY A 136 4.75 6.69 2.91
CA GLY A 136 5.10 6.82 4.32
C GLY A 136 4.77 8.20 4.88
N PHE A 137 5.61 8.68 5.82
CA PHE A 137 5.50 10.03 6.39
C PHE A 137 6.16 11.07 5.48
N LEU A 138 5.42 12.09 5.08
CA LEU A 138 6.00 13.19 4.32
C LEU A 138 7.00 14.00 5.17
N PRO A 139 8.12 14.47 4.57
CA PRO A 139 9.08 15.35 5.26
C PRO A 139 8.38 16.55 5.89
N GLN A 140 8.82 16.98 7.09
CA GLN A 140 8.17 18.08 7.81
C GLN A 140 8.27 19.42 7.09
N LYS A 141 9.44 19.73 6.59
CA LYS A 141 9.74 20.98 5.85
C LYS A 141 10.75 20.63 4.76
N SER A 142 10.69 21.22 3.64
CA SER A 142 11.76 21.35 2.64
C SER A 142 11.23 21.32 1.21
N LYS A 143 12.11 21.54 0.26
CA LYS A 143 11.89 21.32 -1.16
C LYS A 143 11.35 19.90 -1.42
N LYS A 144 11.92 18.88 -0.73
CA LYS A 144 11.49 17.48 -0.85
C LYS A 144 10.01 17.24 -0.48
N ARG A 145 9.44 17.97 0.51
CA ARG A 145 8.00 17.87 0.82
C ARG A 145 7.14 18.35 -0.35
N ARG A 146 7.51 19.47 -0.98
CA ARG A 146 6.78 19.98 -2.15
C ARG A 146 6.89 19.04 -3.34
N GLU A 147 8.07 18.49 -3.59
CA GLU A 147 8.30 17.49 -4.63
C GLU A 147 7.43 16.24 -4.40
N ASN A 148 7.38 15.73 -3.16
CA ASN A 148 6.53 14.58 -2.84
C ASN A 148 5.03 14.90 -3.04
N LEU A 149 4.57 16.08 -2.63
CA LEU A 149 3.18 16.50 -2.85
C LEU A 149 2.85 16.61 -4.35
N GLN A 150 3.78 17.12 -5.16
CA GLN A 150 3.62 17.16 -6.60
C GLN A 150 3.58 15.75 -7.21
N GLN A 151 4.48 14.86 -6.80
CA GLN A 151 4.46 13.46 -7.24
C GLN A 151 3.15 12.76 -6.88
N ILE A 152 2.60 13.02 -5.68
CA ILE A 152 1.29 12.50 -5.28
C ILE A 152 0.19 13.09 -6.18
N ALA A 153 0.27 14.37 -6.50
CA ALA A 153 -0.71 15.03 -7.37
C ALA A 153 -0.72 14.45 -8.78
N GLU A 154 0.43 14.12 -9.32
CA GLU A 154 0.62 13.56 -10.66
C GLU A 154 0.39 12.04 -10.73
N TYR A 155 0.41 11.35 -9.58
CA TYR A 155 0.27 9.89 -9.56
C TYR A 155 -1.17 9.47 -9.88
N PRO A 156 -1.37 8.65 -10.94
CA PRO A 156 -2.70 8.34 -11.46
C PRO A 156 -3.48 7.32 -10.61
N TYR A 157 -2.79 6.60 -9.72
CA TYR A 157 -3.40 5.53 -8.93
C TYR A 157 -3.48 5.89 -7.45
N THR A 158 -4.01 4.96 -6.65
CA THR A 158 -4.21 5.13 -5.21
C THR A 158 -2.90 5.40 -4.47
N THR A 159 -2.91 6.36 -3.55
CA THR A 159 -1.75 6.72 -2.72
C THR A 159 -2.06 6.52 -1.25
N VAL A 160 -1.19 5.79 -0.54
CA VAL A 160 -1.27 5.57 0.91
C VAL A 160 -0.22 6.42 1.62
N ILE A 161 -0.64 7.16 2.66
CA ILE A 161 0.18 8.14 3.38
C ILE A 161 0.01 7.94 4.88
N TYR A 162 1.11 7.93 5.65
CA TYR A 162 1.05 8.01 7.10
C TYR A 162 1.15 9.45 7.56
N GLU A 163 0.39 9.82 8.61
CA GLU A 163 0.56 11.13 9.22
C GLU A 163 0.30 11.12 10.73
N ALA A 164 1.04 11.98 11.42
CA ALA A 164 0.87 12.18 12.85
C ALA A 164 -0.32 13.12 13.15
N PRO A 165 -1.01 12.96 14.31
CA PRO A 165 -2.22 13.71 14.61
C PRO A 165 -2.02 15.22 14.58
N HIS A 166 -0.90 15.71 15.10
CA HIS A 166 -0.62 17.16 15.15
C HIS A 166 -0.33 17.78 13.77
N ARG A 167 -0.20 16.95 12.70
CA ARG A 167 0.12 17.39 11.33
C ARG A 167 -1.01 17.13 10.33
N ILE A 168 -2.03 16.35 10.71
CA ILE A 168 -3.07 15.87 9.81
C ILE A 168 -3.81 17.00 9.09
N LEU A 169 -4.27 18.03 9.80
CA LEU A 169 -5.01 19.15 9.20
C LEU A 169 -4.16 19.93 8.22
N LYS A 170 -2.87 20.08 8.51
CA LYS A 170 -1.93 20.73 7.59
C LYS A 170 -1.76 19.90 6.32
N LEU A 171 -1.58 18.58 6.45
CA LEU A 171 -1.42 17.69 5.31
C LEU A 171 -2.66 17.70 4.41
N LEU A 172 -3.87 17.66 4.99
CA LEU A 172 -5.12 17.71 4.21
C LEU A 172 -5.23 18.99 3.36
N LYS A 173 -4.85 20.15 3.94
CA LYS A 173 -4.80 21.43 3.18
C LYS A 173 -3.77 21.40 2.05
N GLU A 174 -2.59 20.86 2.32
CA GLU A 174 -1.53 20.75 1.32
C GLU A 174 -1.91 19.77 0.19
N LEU A 175 -2.55 18.65 0.51
CA LEU A 175 -3.06 17.71 -0.48
C LEU A 175 -4.16 18.36 -1.34
N TYR A 176 -5.11 19.07 -0.74
CA TYR A 176 -6.13 19.78 -1.49
C TYR A 176 -5.53 20.82 -2.44
N SER A 177 -4.56 21.58 -1.96
CA SER A 177 -3.86 22.60 -2.78
C SER A 177 -3.07 21.99 -3.94
N ALA A 178 -2.50 20.79 -3.77
CA ALA A 178 -1.68 20.14 -4.79
C ALA A 178 -2.49 19.27 -5.75
N CYS A 179 -3.51 18.56 -5.24
CA CYS A 179 -4.24 17.53 -5.98
C CYS A 179 -5.62 17.99 -6.48
N GLY A 180 -6.13 19.15 -5.99
CA GLY A 180 -7.52 19.53 -6.16
C GLY A 180 -8.46 18.65 -5.30
N ASP A 181 -9.73 18.61 -5.69
CA ASP A 181 -10.71 17.78 -4.98
C ASP A 181 -10.59 16.31 -5.44
N ARG A 182 -10.17 15.45 -4.52
CA ARG A 182 -10.10 14.00 -4.68
C ARG A 182 -10.80 13.31 -3.54
N LYS A 183 -11.33 12.12 -3.80
CA LYS A 183 -11.85 11.24 -2.74
C LYS A 183 -10.69 10.78 -1.85
N ILE A 184 -10.95 10.72 -0.56
CA ILE A 184 -10.00 10.28 0.45
C ILE A 184 -10.69 9.41 1.50
N CYS A 185 -10.06 8.32 1.89
CA CYS A 185 -10.42 7.55 3.06
C CYS A 185 -9.38 7.84 4.16
N ILE A 186 -9.84 8.35 5.28
CA ILE A 186 -9.01 8.66 6.43
C ILE A 186 -9.22 7.56 7.46
N CYS A 187 -8.23 6.67 7.61
CA CYS A 187 -8.25 5.61 8.61
C CYS A 187 -7.51 6.10 9.86
N ARG A 188 -8.16 6.01 11.00
CA ARG A 188 -7.61 6.38 12.30
C ARG A 188 -7.63 5.19 13.23
N GLU A 189 -6.54 5.00 14.00
CA GLU A 189 -6.44 3.96 15.04
C GLU A 189 -6.74 2.54 14.53
N ILE A 190 -6.26 2.18 13.34
CA ILE A 190 -6.46 0.85 12.72
C ILE A 190 -6.08 -0.25 13.71
N SER A 191 -6.93 -1.28 13.83
CA SER A 191 -6.79 -2.43 14.72
C SER A 191 -6.92 -2.12 16.21
N LYS A 192 -7.22 -0.86 16.61
CA LYS A 192 -7.39 -0.43 17.99
C LYS A 192 -8.87 -0.29 18.35
N LEU A 193 -9.15 -0.10 19.66
CA LEU A 193 -10.52 0.02 20.18
C LEU A 193 -11.33 1.17 19.54
N TYR A 194 -10.64 2.24 19.15
CA TYR A 194 -11.28 3.43 18.56
C TYR A 194 -10.96 3.55 17.06
N GLU A 195 -10.91 2.43 16.37
CA GLU A 195 -10.74 2.39 14.93
C GLU A 195 -11.89 3.11 14.23
N GLU A 196 -11.55 3.97 13.26
CA GLU A 196 -12.51 4.79 12.54
C GLU A 196 -12.06 4.96 11.09
N HIS A 197 -13.03 4.90 10.17
CA HIS A 197 -12.83 5.14 8.74
C HIS A 197 -13.76 6.25 8.28
N ILE A 198 -13.19 7.34 7.75
CA ILE A 198 -13.93 8.50 7.26
C ILE A 198 -13.76 8.58 5.75
N TYR A 199 -14.88 8.47 5.04
CA TYR A 199 -14.95 8.55 3.57
C TYR A 199 -15.46 9.94 3.20
N THR A 200 -14.66 10.72 2.47
CA THR A 200 -14.97 12.10 2.15
C THR A 200 -14.16 12.56 0.93
N THR A 201 -14.20 13.85 0.61
CA THR A 201 -13.29 14.47 -0.36
C THR A 201 -12.34 15.45 0.32
N LEU A 202 -11.25 15.80 -0.37
CA LEU A 202 -10.29 16.78 0.14
C LEU A 202 -10.94 18.15 0.33
N GLU A 203 -11.89 18.52 -0.53
CA GLU A 203 -12.63 19.78 -0.40
C GLU A 203 -13.52 19.78 0.85
N GLU A 204 -14.33 18.75 1.00
CA GLU A 204 -15.29 18.61 2.08
C GLU A 204 -14.61 18.61 3.45
N ILE A 205 -13.57 17.78 3.63
CA ILE A 205 -12.86 17.69 4.91
C ILE A 205 -12.10 18.96 5.26
N ASN A 206 -11.68 19.75 4.27
CA ASN A 206 -11.06 21.05 4.51
C ASN A 206 -12.06 22.15 4.86
N LYS A 207 -13.31 22.09 4.34
CA LYS A 207 -14.39 23.02 4.70
C LYS A 207 -14.92 22.73 6.11
N ASN A 208 -15.10 21.45 6.45
CA ASN A 208 -15.67 20.99 7.73
C ASN A 208 -14.81 19.89 8.36
N PRO A 209 -13.69 20.24 9.02
CA PRO A 209 -12.80 19.25 9.62
C PRO A 209 -13.44 18.60 10.87
N SER A 210 -14.18 17.52 10.66
CA SER A 210 -14.81 16.71 11.72
C SER A 210 -13.91 15.55 12.16
N LEU A 211 -12.63 15.84 12.46
CA LEU A 211 -11.64 14.84 12.84
C LEU A 211 -11.34 14.88 14.34
N ILE A 212 -11.31 13.72 14.98
CA ILE A 212 -10.70 13.57 16.30
C ILE A 212 -9.18 13.54 16.12
N ILE A 213 -8.48 14.64 16.43
CA ILE A 213 -7.03 14.81 16.22
C ILE A 213 -6.25 14.10 17.34
N LYS A 214 -6.42 12.76 17.43
CA LYS A 214 -5.71 11.88 18.37
C LYS A 214 -5.44 10.54 17.70
N GLY A 215 -4.37 9.86 18.15
CA GLY A 215 -4.00 8.54 17.64
C GLY A 215 -3.18 8.60 16.37
N GLU A 216 -3.22 7.56 15.56
CA GLU A 216 -2.43 7.38 14.35
C GLU A 216 -3.32 7.40 13.11
N PHE A 217 -2.83 8.02 12.06
CA PHE A 217 -3.57 8.18 10.81
C PHE A 217 -2.88 7.48 9.64
N CYS A 218 -3.67 6.74 8.89
CA CYS A 218 -3.33 6.23 7.58
C CYS A 218 -4.34 6.78 6.57
N LEU A 219 -3.86 7.57 5.62
CA LEU A 219 -4.67 8.20 4.60
C LEU A 219 -4.58 7.39 3.31
N VAL A 220 -5.70 7.12 2.69
CA VAL A 220 -5.76 6.55 1.34
C VAL A 220 -6.41 7.59 0.44
N LEU A 221 -5.63 8.11 -0.50
CA LEU A 221 -6.08 9.09 -1.49
C LEU A 221 -6.37 8.36 -2.80
N ASP A 222 -7.53 8.59 -3.37
CA ASP A 222 -7.90 8.02 -4.68
C ASP A 222 -6.95 8.50 -5.79
N GLY A 223 -6.87 7.76 -6.87
CA GLY A 223 -6.05 8.11 -8.02
C GLY A 223 -6.46 9.44 -8.67
N GLN A 224 -5.55 10.03 -9.43
CA GLN A 224 -5.91 11.16 -10.27
C GLN A 224 -6.88 10.69 -11.36
N LYS A 225 -8.04 11.31 -11.48
CA LYS A 225 -8.86 11.12 -12.68
C LYS A 225 -8.04 11.63 -13.88
N ILE A 226 -7.54 10.74 -14.69
CA ILE A 226 -6.90 11.11 -15.96
C ILE A 226 -8.01 11.81 -16.76
N LYS A 227 -7.80 13.07 -17.14
CA LYS A 227 -8.73 13.78 -18.04
C LYS A 227 -8.80 12.98 -19.36
N GLY A 228 -9.89 12.24 -19.53
CA GLY A 228 -10.08 11.28 -20.64
C GLY A 228 -10.45 9.86 -20.19
N GLU A 229 -10.16 9.47 -18.93
CA GLU A 229 -10.78 8.34 -18.25
C GLU A 229 -11.84 8.87 -17.26
N SER A 230 -12.83 9.60 -17.76
CA SER A 230 -14.13 9.61 -17.11
C SER A 230 -14.57 8.16 -17.06
N GLU A 231 -14.90 7.69 -15.85
CA GLU A 231 -15.57 6.42 -15.60
C GLU A 231 -15.96 5.69 -16.90
N LYS A 232 -15.00 4.93 -17.44
CA LYS A 232 -15.37 3.72 -18.12
C LYS A 232 -15.60 2.69 -17.00
N GLU A 233 -16.65 2.87 -16.18
CA GLU A 233 -17.74 1.91 -16.27
C GLU A 233 -17.80 1.58 -17.74
N SER A 234 -17.63 0.34 -18.12
CA SER A 234 -17.79 -0.05 -19.51
C SER A 234 -19.01 0.69 -20.05
N GLU A 235 -18.84 1.91 -20.56
CA GLU A 235 -19.80 2.47 -21.47
C GLU A 235 -19.70 1.50 -22.62
N ASP A 236 -20.62 0.54 -22.59
CA ASP A 236 -20.90 -0.27 -23.75
C ASP A 236 -20.95 0.70 -24.90
N LEU A 237 -20.14 0.48 -25.92
CA LEU A 237 -20.18 1.30 -27.11
C LEU A 237 -21.64 1.46 -27.52
N THR A 238 -22.06 2.67 -27.82
CA THR A 238 -23.42 2.92 -28.30
C THR A 238 -23.66 2.05 -29.53
N GLU A 239 -24.91 1.70 -29.79
CA GLU A 239 -25.26 0.85 -30.94
C GLU A 239 -24.69 1.43 -32.27
N ASN A 240 -24.63 2.76 -32.40
CA ASN A 240 -24.03 3.42 -33.56
C ASN A 240 -22.51 3.22 -33.65
N GLU A 241 -21.78 3.35 -32.53
CA GLU A 241 -20.33 3.12 -32.52
C GLU A 241 -19.98 1.65 -32.81
N LEU A 242 -20.81 0.72 -32.33
CA LEU A 242 -20.66 -0.70 -32.66
C LEU A 242 -20.94 -0.97 -34.15
N ILE A 243 -21.94 -0.31 -34.75
CA ILE A 243 -22.24 -0.40 -36.19
C ILE A 243 -21.07 0.15 -37.01
N ASP A 244 -20.51 1.29 -36.64
CA ASP A 244 -19.34 1.86 -37.34
C ASP A 244 -18.11 0.96 -37.24
N TYR A 245 -17.86 0.35 -36.09
CA TYR A 245 -16.82 -0.62 -35.90
C TYR A 245 -17.05 -1.87 -36.76
N ILE A 246 -18.25 -2.46 -36.73
CA ILE A 246 -18.62 -3.64 -37.51
C ILE A 246 -18.43 -3.37 -39.01
N THR A 247 -18.86 -2.17 -39.46
CA THR A 247 -18.72 -1.76 -40.86
C THR A 247 -17.27 -1.69 -41.28
N SER A 248 -16.42 -1.07 -40.46
CA SER A 248 -14.97 -0.97 -40.71
C SER A 248 -14.29 -2.35 -40.69
N ALA A 249 -14.68 -3.22 -39.75
CA ALA A 249 -14.15 -4.59 -39.65
C ALA A 249 -14.53 -5.47 -40.85
N LEU A 250 -15.74 -5.29 -41.38
CA LEU A 250 -16.17 -5.93 -42.63
C LEU A 250 -15.38 -5.44 -43.83
N ASP A 251 -15.02 -4.14 -43.92
CA ASP A 251 -14.25 -3.53 -44.99
C ASP A 251 -12.83 -4.10 -45.08
N ILE A 252 -12.21 -4.38 -43.95
CA ILE A 252 -10.87 -5.00 -43.90
C ILE A 252 -10.90 -6.53 -44.02
N GLY A 253 -12.09 -7.13 -44.21
CA GLY A 253 -12.27 -8.55 -44.52
C GLY A 253 -12.27 -9.49 -43.32
N LEU A 254 -12.53 -9.00 -42.08
CA LEU A 254 -12.67 -9.87 -40.92
C LEU A 254 -13.88 -10.77 -41.04
N LYS A 255 -13.76 -12.00 -40.53
CA LYS A 255 -14.85 -12.97 -40.55
C LYS A 255 -15.91 -12.61 -39.48
N THR A 256 -17.18 -12.89 -39.83
CA THR A 256 -18.31 -12.63 -38.91
C THR A 256 -18.08 -13.12 -37.47
N ARG A 257 -17.44 -14.27 -37.28
CA ARG A 257 -17.15 -14.83 -35.97
C ARG A 257 -16.15 -13.98 -35.20
N GLU A 258 -15.07 -13.53 -35.85
CA GLU A 258 -14.04 -12.68 -35.26
C GLU A 258 -14.64 -11.32 -34.83
N ILE A 259 -15.49 -10.74 -35.68
CA ILE A 259 -16.20 -9.48 -35.36
C ILE A 259 -17.13 -9.69 -34.16
N CYS A 260 -17.88 -10.80 -34.07
CA CYS A 260 -18.74 -11.07 -32.92
C CYS A 260 -17.95 -11.22 -31.62
N GLU A 261 -16.81 -11.90 -31.64
CA GLU A 261 -15.96 -12.07 -30.47
C GLU A 261 -15.46 -10.69 -29.96
N ILE A 262 -15.05 -9.80 -30.86
CA ILE A 262 -14.58 -8.45 -30.53
C ILE A 262 -15.74 -7.58 -30.01
N VAL A 263 -16.91 -7.61 -30.66
CA VAL A 263 -18.11 -6.87 -30.22
C VAL A 263 -18.51 -7.28 -28.80
N CYS A 264 -18.46 -8.59 -28.46
CA CYS A 264 -18.71 -9.06 -27.09
C CYS A 264 -17.68 -8.57 -26.07
N LEU A 265 -16.44 -8.30 -26.48
CA LEU A 265 -15.39 -7.73 -25.62
C LEU A 265 -15.54 -6.21 -25.42
N MET A 266 -16.17 -5.53 -26.38
CA MET A 266 -16.33 -4.08 -26.40
C MET A 266 -17.72 -3.62 -25.89
N SER A 267 -18.60 -4.55 -25.55
CA SER A 267 -19.96 -4.28 -25.09
C SER A 267 -20.48 -5.35 -24.14
N SER A 268 -21.56 -5.09 -23.41
CA SER A 268 -22.29 -6.06 -22.57
C SER A 268 -23.20 -7.01 -23.37
N LEU A 269 -23.16 -6.97 -24.70
CA LEU A 269 -24.02 -7.78 -25.55
C LEU A 269 -23.74 -9.28 -25.41
N SER A 270 -24.79 -10.07 -25.31
CA SER A 270 -24.64 -11.52 -25.41
C SER A 270 -24.11 -11.93 -26.79
N ALA A 271 -23.39 -13.07 -26.87
CA ALA A 271 -22.89 -13.59 -28.15
C ALA A 271 -24.00 -13.72 -29.21
N ARG A 272 -25.25 -14.00 -28.77
CA ARG A 272 -26.42 -14.10 -29.64
C ARG A 272 -26.84 -12.73 -30.20
N ASP A 273 -26.78 -11.68 -29.38
CA ASP A 273 -27.22 -10.34 -29.79
C ASP A 273 -26.12 -9.65 -30.59
N ALA A 274 -24.84 -9.83 -30.26
CA ALA A 274 -23.69 -9.42 -31.06
C ALA A 274 -23.78 -10.04 -32.46
N TYR A 275 -24.08 -11.34 -32.57
CA TYR A 275 -24.25 -11.99 -33.87
C TYR A 275 -25.40 -11.40 -34.70
N LYS A 276 -26.55 -11.10 -34.06
CA LYS A 276 -27.68 -10.46 -34.76
C LYS A 276 -27.29 -9.10 -35.29
N LEU A 277 -26.57 -8.29 -34.48
CA LEU A 277 -26.11 -6.95 -34.86
C LEU A 277 -25.17 -7.03 -36.06
N VAL A 278 -24.16 -7.91 -36.01
CA VAL A 278 -23.19 -8.10 -37.11
C VAL A 278 -23.88 -8.53 -38.40
N ILE A 279 -24.84 -9.46 -38.35
CA ILE A 279 -25.58 -9.92 -39.55
C ILE A 279 -26.48 -8.83 -40.09
N LYS A 280 -27.12 -8.03 -39.22
CA LYS A 280 -27.96 -6.90 -39.65
C LYS A 280 -27.12 -5.88 -40.42
N THR A 281 -26.00 -5.42 -39.83
CA THR A 281 -25.09 -4.43 -40.42
C THR A 281 -24.51 -4.94 -41.76
N LYS A 282 -24.13 -6.23 -41.84
CA LYS A 282 -23.63 -6.82 -43.10
C LYS A 282 -24.68 -6.77 -44.20
N ARG A 283 -25.97 -7.10 -43.90
CA ARG A 283 -27.05 -7.07 -44.89
C ARG A 283 -27.41 -5.66 -45.33
N GLU A 284 -27.28 -4.67 -44.46
CA GLU A 284 -27.54 -3.27 -44.81
C GLU A 284 -26.44 -2.69 -45.71
N LYS A 285 -25.22 -3.18 -45.57
CA LYS A 285 -24.08 -2.82 -46.41
C LYS A 285 -24.10 -3.46 -47.81
N GLU A 286 -24.70 -4.62 -47.95
CA GLU A 286 -24.82 -5.36 -49.24
C GLU A 286 -26.00 -4.87 -50.09
N LYS A 287 -26.83 -3.91 -49.60
CA LYS A 287 -27.91 -3.29 -50.35
C LYS A 287 -27.49 -1.94 -50.94
#